data_d3d1f17f99c59e8e8bf3b4fa5d54b784
#
_entry.id   d3d1f17f99c59e8e8bf3b4fa5d54b784
#
_cell.length_a   1.000
_cell.length_b   1.000
_cell.length_c   1.000
_cell.angle_alpha   90.00
_cell.angle_beta   90.00
_cell.angle_gamma   90.00
#
_symmetry.space_group_name_H-M   'P 1'
#
loop_
_entity.id
_entity.type
_entity.pdbx_description
1 polymer ?
#
loop_
_entity_poly.entity_id
_entity_poly.type
_entity_poly.pdbx_seq_one_letter_code
_entity_poly.pdbx_strand_id
1 'polypeptide(L)'
;MKISRSKVICIIILFVLLIAVIVSTMIVKSKQDDLKNMYALEVIEQDIIQINVEQDLVEEEEQEELPVIVYDNLTMEELSNKLDRSLKNELSGYGSFIANKAINLGIDPYLATAIMLHETGCTWKCSNLVKSCNNVGGMKGYGCGGYGYFNTLEEGIERFINNIYNNYYLYGLNTAYLMGSKYAEDPEWSIKVDRHIEKIKNR
;
A
#
# COMPACT_ATOMS: atom_id res chain seq x y z
N MET A 1 -97.34 -7.41 5.84
CA MET A 1 -96.85 -7.18 7.23
C MET A 1 -96.09 -5.81 7.25
N LYS A 2 -96.71 -4.71 7.75
CA LYS A 2 -96.08 -3.38 7.78
C LYS A 2 -95.17 -3.31 9.00
N ILE A 3 -93.86 -3.21 8.79
CA ILE A 3 -92.90 -2.99 9.84
C ILE A 3 -93.12 -1.60 10.42
N SER A 4 -93.34 -1.48 11.73
CA SER A 4 -93.51 -0.21 12.43
C SER A 4 -92.29 0.68 12.29
N ARG A 5 -92.48 1.94 12.04
CA ARG A 5 -91.37 2.97 11.89
C ARG A 5 -90.41 2.94 13.08
N SER A 6 -90.87 2.69 14.28
CA SER A 6 -90.06 2.54 15.50
C SER A 6 -89.08 1.35 15.39
N LYS A 7 -89.50 0.21 14.89
CA LYS A 7 -88.58 -0.92 14.68
C LYS A 7 -87.50 -0.67 13.68
N VAL A 8 -87.80 0.05 12.59
CA VAL A 8 -86.82 0.47 11.61
C VAL A 8 -85.77 1.37 12.18
N ILE A 9 -86.20 2.37 12.97
CA ILE A 9 -85.26 3.33 13.66
C ILE A 9 -84.35 2.55 14.64
N CYS A 10 -84.85 1.62 15.45
CA CYS A 10 -84.04 0.78 16.35
C CYS A 10 -82.98 -0.02 15.57
N ILE A 11 -83.34 -0.60 14.43
CA ILE A 11 -82.39 -1.38 13.61
C ILE A 11 -81.28 -0.46 13.05
N ILE A 12 -81.60 0.76 12.61
CA ILE A 12 -80.63 1.74 12.12
C ILE A 12 -79.67 2.16 13.25
N ILE A 13 -80.20 2.43 14.45
CA ILE A 13 -79.34 2.81 15.60
C ILE A 13 -78.39 1.67 15.99
N LEU A 14 -78.87 0.43 16.02
CA LEU A 14 -78.04 -0.75 16.30
C LEU A 14 -76.94 -0.94 15.24
N PHE A 15 -77.26 -0.69 13.99
CA PHE A 15 -76.31 -0.79 12.89
C PHE A 15 -75.23 0.28 12.97
N VAL A 16 -75.58 1.53 13.29
CA VAL A 16 -74.65 2.63 13.51
C VAL A 16 -73.74 2.36 14.70
N LEU A 17 -74.26 1.83 15.81
CA LEU A 17 -73.44 1.44 16.96
C LEU A 17 -72.46 0.31 16.61
N LEU A 18 -72.90 -0.69 15.82
CA LEU A 18 -72.05 -1.78 15.38
C LEU A 18 -70.88 -1.25 14.54
N ILE A 19 -71.14 -0.34 13.58
CA ILE A 19 -70.14 0.29 12.76
C ILE A 19 -69.16 1.09 13.65
N ALA A 20 -69.65 1.85 14.62
CA ALA A 20 -68.80 2.62 15.53
C ALA A 20 -67.84 1.73 16.34
N VAL A 21 -68.29 0.57 16.79
CA VAL A 21 -67.47 -0.41 17.49
C VAL A 21 -66.38 -0.99 16.54
N ILE A 22 -66.77 -1.35 15.33
CA ILE A 22 -65.80 -1.88 14.34
C ILE A 22 -64.74 -0.84 13.99
N VAL A 23 -65.13 0.41 13.77
CA VAL A 23 -64.18 1.50 13.47
C VAL A 23 -63.24 1.75 14.68
N SER A 24 -63.76 1.76 15.89
CA SER A 24 -62.96 1.91 17.10
C SER A 24 -61.93 0.81 17.28
N THR A 25 -62.32 -0.46 17.03
CA THR A 25 -61.39 -1.59 17.11
C THR A 25 -60.32 -1.54 16.03
N MET A 26 -60.65 -1.09 14.83
CA MET A 26 -59.66 -0.90 13.75
C MET A 26 -58.64 0.22 14.09
N ILE A 27 -59.09 1.34 14.67
CA ILE A 27 -58.23 2.44 15.09
C ILE A 27 -57.28 1.97 16.23
N VAL A 28 -57.78 1.23 17.20
CA VAL A 28 -56.95 0.71 18.29
C VAL A 28 -55.91 -0.25 17.78
N LYS A 29 -56.28 -1.15 16.86
CA LYS A 29 -55.36 -2.10 16.23
C LYS A 29 -54.28 -1.39 15.42
N SER A 30 -54.62 -0.41 14.62
CA SER A 30 -53.67 0.39 13.86
C SER A 30 -52.64 1.09 14.78
N LYS A 31 -53.10 1.73 15.87
CA LYS A 31 -52.20 2.35 16.87
C LYS A 31 -51.29 1.32 17.56
N GLN A 32 -51.78 0.10 17.80
CA GLN A 32 -50.97 -0.96 18.39
C GLN A 32 -49.87 -1.44 17.44
N ASP A 33 -50.19 -1.54 16.17
CA ASP A 33 -49.22 -1.93 15.12
C ASP A 33 -48.15 -0.82 14.92
N ASP A 34 -48.56 0.45 14.91
CA ASP A 34 -47.63 1.60 14.84
C ASP A 34 -46.67 1.64 16.03
N LEU A 35 -47.21 1.38 17.25
CA LEU A 35 -46.39 1.33 18.46
C LEU A 35 -45.38 0.18 18.44
N LYS A 36 -45.79 -0.98 17.95
CA LYS A 36 -44.93 -2.14 17.79
C LYS A 36 -43.77 -1.89 16.80
N ASN A 37 -44.08 -1.23 15.69
CA ASN A 37 -43.08 -0.84 14.72
C ASN A 37 -42.10 0.17 15.26
N MET A 38 -42.56 1.13 16.08
CA MET A 38 -41.68 2.11 16.71
C MET A 38 -40.73 1.47 17.71
N TYR A 39 -41.18 0.54 18.56
CA TYR A 39 -40.30 -0.22 19.46
C TYR A 39 -39.28 -1.11 18.68
N ALA A 40 -39.70 -1.71 17.58
CA ALA A 40 -38.78 -2.50 16.75
C ALA A 40 -37.67 -1.66 16.13
N LEU A 41 -37.98 -0.42 15.70
CA LEU A 41 -36.99 0.51 15.17
C LEU A 41 -36.02 1.00 16.27
N GLU A 42 -36.51 1.28 17.49
CA GLU A 42 -35.69 1.71 18.62
C GLU A 42 -34.69 0.63 19.06
N VAL A 43 -35.10 -0.66 19.04
CA VAL A 43 -34.21 -1.78 19.35
C VAL A 43 -33.14 -1.93 18.26
N ILE A 44 -33.51 -1.81 16.97
CA ILE A 44 -32.54 -1.89 15.87
C ILE A 44 -31.53 -0.75 15.93
N GLU A 45 -31.97 0.47 16.28
CA GLU A 45 -31.08 1.61 16.44
C GLU A 45 -30.08 1.42 17.59
N GLN A 46 -30.49 0.84 18.70
CA GLN A 46 -29.61 0.49 19.82
C GLN A 46 -28.60 -0.61 19.43
N ASP A 47 -29.03 -1.63 18.71
CA ASP A 47 -28.15 -2.70 18.22
C ASP A 47 -27.11 -2.16 17.22
N ILE A 48 -27.48 -1.23 16.33
CA ILE A 48 -26.55 -0.57 15.39
C ILE A 48 -25.54 0.30 16.13
N ILE A 49 -25.97 1.04 17.16
CA ILE A 49 -25.05 1.84 17.99
C ILE A 49 -24.06 0.94 18.71
N GLN A 50 -24.49 -0.20 19.21
CA GLN A 50 -23.62 -1.14 19.91
C GLN A 50 -22.62 -1.81 18.97
N ILE A 51 -23.02 -2.18 17.75
CA ILE A 51 -22.12 -2.71 16.71
C ILE A 51 -21.08 -1.67 16.29
N ASN A 52 -21.47 -0.42 16.12
CA ASN A 52 -20.54 0.66 15.77
C ASN A 52 -19.54 0.94 16.89
N VAL A 53 -19.96 0.92 18.16
CA VAL A 53 -19.05 1.08 19.31
C VAL A 53 -18.10 -0.10 19.43
N GLU A 54 -18.55 -1.31 19.13
CA GLU A 54 -17.69 -2.51 19.15
C GLU A 54 -16.71 -2.53 17.98
N GLN A 55 -17.09 -2.00 16.80
CA GLN A 55 -16.18 -1.77 15.67
C GLN A 55 -15.14 -0.68 15.97
N ASP A 56 -15.54 0.44 16.55
CA ASP A 56 -14.61 1.51 16.94
C ASP A 56 -13.61 1.04 18.02
N LEU A 57 -14.03 0.14 18.93
CA LEU A 57 -13.13 -0.46 19.93
C LEU A 57 -12.18 -1.51 19.33
N VAL A 58 -12.55 -2.15 18.21
CA VAL A 58 -11.69 -3.10 17.49
C VAL A 58 -10.68 -2.37 16.59
N GLU A 59 -11.00 -1.16 16.10
CA GLU A 59 -10.05 -0.32 15.35
C GLU A 59 -9.05 0.39 16.28
N GLU A 60 -9.32 0.55 17.58
CA GLU A 60 -8.39 1.13 18.56
C GLU A 60 -7.44 0.11 19.21
N GLU A 61 -7.60 -1.19 19.00
CA GLU A 61 -6.49 -2.11 19.16
C GLU A 61 -5.58 -1.94 17.94
N GLU A 62 -4.81 -0.87 17.87
CA GLU A 62 -3.60 -0.74 17.10
C GLU A 62 -2.72 -1.94 17.48
N GLN A 63 -2.88 -3.04 16.74
CA GLN A 63 -1.93 -4.14 16.82
C GLN A 63 -0.59 -3.48 16.50
N GLU A 64 0.25 -3.36 17.50
CA GLU A 64 1.66 -3.05 17.33
C GLU A 64 2.23 -4.17 16.46
N GLU A 65 2.05 -4.03 15.11
CA GLU A 65 2.63 -4.95 14.16
C GLU A 65 4.14 -4.92 14.41
N LEU A 66 4.64 -6.02 14.91
CA LEU A 66 6.09 -6.17 15.08
C LEU A 66 6.76 -5.80 13.75
N PRO A 67 7.80 -4.95 13.78
CA PRO A 67 8.42 -4.45 12.56
C PRO A 67 8.90 -5.62 11.69
N VAL A 68 8.42 -5.67 10.46
CA VAL A 68 8.81 -6.70 9.49
C VAL A 68 10.25 -6.45 9.06
N ILE A 69 11.15 -7.33 9.49
CA ILE A 69 12.55 -7.30 9.10
C ILE A 69 12.70 -7.84 7.68
N VAL A 70 13.31 -7.07 6.79
CA VAL A 70 13.45 -7.41 5.38
C VAL A 70 14.88 -7.73 4.96
N TYR A 71 15.87 -7.09 5.58
CA TYR A 71 17.29 -7.27 5.23
C TYR A 71 18.20 -6.76 6.36
N ASP A 72 19.27 -7.49 6.67
CA ASP A 72 20.34 -7.10 7.62
C ASP A 72 19.80 -6.59 8.97
N ASN A 73 18.78 -7.27 9.52
CA ASN A 73 18.04 -6.88 10.72
C ASN A 73 17.37 -5.51 10.64
N LEU A 74 17.10 -4.99 9.44
CA LEU A 74 16.44 -3.73 9.19
C LEU A 74 15.04 -3.93 8.63
N THR A 75 14.12 -3.05 9.01
CA THR A 75 12.84 -2.86 8.32
C THR A 75 13.08 -2.21 6.95
N MET A 76 12.06 -2.21 6.10
CA MET A 76 12.14 -1.54 4.80
C MET A 76 12.43 -0.04 4.93
N GLU A 77 11.87 0.62 5.94
CA GLU A 77 12.10 2.04 6.21
C GLU A 77 13.53 2.29 6.64
N GLU A 78 14.05 1.52 7.60
CA GLU A 78 15.43 1.65 8.08
C GLU A 78 16.46 1.38 6.99
N LEU A 79 16.22 0.34 6.16
CA LEU A 79 17.04 0.04 4.99
C LEU A 79 17.02 1.19 3.98
N SER A 80 15.85 1.70 3.64
CA SER A 80 15.67 2.84 2.73
C SER A 80 16.44 4.06 3.21
N ASN A 81 16.27 4.41 4.48
CA ASN A 81 16.97 5.52 5.11
C ASN A 81 18.50 5.32 5.15
N LYS A 82 18.94 4.08 5.36
CA LYS A 82 20.37 3.73 5.34
C LYS A 82 20.98 3.91 3.95
N LEU A 83 20.28 3.49 2.89
CA LEU A 83 20.73 3.72 1.51
C LEU A 83 20.75 5.21 1.18
N ASP A 84 19.71 5.97 1.54
CA ASP A 84 19.61 7.41 1.25
C ASP A 84 20.73 8.23 1.89
N ARG A 85 21.20 7.85 3.08
CA ARG A 85 22.39 8.51 3.66
C ARG A 85 23.62 8.43 2.76
N SER A 86 23.70 7.43 1.90
CA SER A 86 24.83 7.22 0.98
C SER A 86 24.61 7.84 -0.40
N LEU A 87 23.36 7.99 -0.82
CA LEU A 87 22.96 8.56 -2.11
C LEU A 87 23.02 10.10 -2.06
N LYS A 88 23.61 10.72 -3.07
CA LYS A 88 23.76 12.18 -3.16
C LYS A 88 23.34 12.69 -4.53
N ASN A 89 23.06 13.98 -4.60
CA ASN A 89 22.67 14.69 -5.81
C ASN A 89 21.44 14.04 -6.49
N GLU A 90 21.55 13.66 -7.76
CA GLU A 90 20.48 13.09 -8.58
C GLU A 90 19.91 11.77 -7.99
N LEU A 91 20.70 11.02 -7.21
CA LEU A 91 20.26 9.78 -6.55
C LEU A 91 19.69 10.00 -5.13
N SER A 92 19.68 11.23 -4.61
CA SER A 92 19.11 11.51 -3.29
C SER A 92 17.61 11.25 -3.25
N GLY A 93 17.13 10.52 -2.22
CA GLY A 93 15.73 10.15 -2.07
C GLY A 93 15.31 8.86 -2.81
N TYR A 94 16.23 8.18 -3.50
CA TYR A 94 15.93 6.93 -4.19
C TYR A 94 16.19 5.66 -3.34
N GLY A 95 16.55 5.80 -2.08
CA GLY A 95 16.84 4.67 -1.19
C GLY A 95 15.69 3.67 -1.11
N SER A 96 14.46 4.13 -0.94
CA SER A 96 13.29 3.27 -0.90
C SER A 96 13.03 2.56 -2.23
N PHE A 97 13.17 3.27 -3.35
CA PHE A 97 12.97 2.67 -4.68
C PHE A 97 14.01 1.57 -4.94
N ILE A 98 15.28 1.82 -4.64
CA ILE A 98 16.38 0.87 -4.80
C ILE A 98 16.19 -0.33 -3.88
N ALA A 99 15.89 -0.11 -2.59
CA ALA A 99 15.65 -1.17 -1.63
C ALA A 99 14.53 -2.11 -2.07
N ASN A 100 13.37 -1.56 -2.43
CA ASN A 100 12.22 -2.36 -2.90
C ASN A 100 12.56 -3.17 -4.16
N LYS A 101 13.19 -2.57 -5.16
CA LYS A 101 13.55 -3.28 -6.41
C LYS A 101 14.58 -4.38 -6.16
N ALA A 102 15.59 -4.13 -5.33
CA ALA A 102 16.62 -5.11 -5.01
C ALA A 102 16.05 -6.29 -4.21
N ILE A 103 15.31 -6.02 -3.13
CA ILE A 103 14.71 -7.06 -2.29
C ILE A 103 13.74 -7.94 -3.09
N ASN A 104 12.88 -7.36 -3.93
CA ASN A 104 11.92 -8.09 -4.75
C ASN A 104 12.58 -9.07 -5.73
N LEU A 105 13.82 -8.81 -6.13
CA LEU A 105 14.62 -9.69 -7.00
C LEU A 105 15.63 -10.56 -6.23
N GLY A 106 15.65 -10.49 -4.89
CA GLY A 106 16.63 -11.19 -4.07
C GLY A 106 18.06 -10.70 -4.25
N ILE A 107 18.24 -9.45 -4.70
CA ILE A 107 19.55 -8.80 -4.85
C ILE A 107 19.91 -8.14 -3.53
N ASP A 108 21.18 -8.25 -3.12
CA ASP A 108 21.74 -7.47 -2.02
C ASP A 108 21.60 -5.96 -2.31
N PRO A 109 20.78 -5.22 -1.54
CA PRO A 109 20.54 -3.79 -1.76
C PRO A 109 21.80 -2.94 -1.54
N TYR A 110 22.71 -3.37 -0.67
CA TYR A 110 23.99 -2.67 -0.47
C TYR A 110 24.88 -2.83 -1.70
N LEU A 111 24.95 -4.05 -2.29
CA LEU A 111 25.71 -4.32 -3.50
C LEU A 111 25.17 -3.51 -4.68
N ALA A 112 23.85 -3.53 -4.91
CA ALA A 112 23.22 -2.77 -5.99
C ALA A 112 23.53 -1.27 -5.86
N THR A 113 23.36 -0.72 -4.65
CA THR A 113 23.64 0.69 -4.34
C THR A 113 25.13 1.01 -4.50
N ALA A 114 26.02 0.15 -4.02
CA ALA A 114 27.47 0.33 -4.10
C ALA A 114 27.96 0.37 -5.55
N ILE A 115 27.45 -0.51 -6.41
CA ILE A 115 27.79 -0.50 -7.85
C ILE A 115 27.30 0.81 -8.48
N MET A 116 26.04 1.21 -8.24
CA MET A 116 25.53 2.51 -8.74
C MET A 116 26.41 3.68 -8.29
N LEU A 117 26.83 3.74 -7.04
CA LEU A 117 27.69 4.81 -6.52
C LEU A 117 29.06 4.78 -7.17
N HIS A 118 29.62 3.59 -7.42
CA HIS A 118 30.90 3.43 -8.12
C HIS A 118 30.83 3.93 -9.57
N GLU A 119 29.78 3.50 -10.33
CA GLU A 119 29.61 3.85 -11.75
C GLU A 119 29.25 5.32 -11.97
N THR A 120 28.51 5.91 -11.03
CA THR A 120 27.95 7.25 -11.20
C THR A 120 28.79 8.36 -10.56
N GLY A 121 29.62 8.04 -9.57
CA GLY A 121 30.28 9.02 -8.71
C GLY A 121 29.35 9.84 -7.84
N CYS A 122 28.06 9.44 -7.69
CA CYS A 122 27.03 10.18 -6.94
C CYS A 122 27.24 10.21 -5.41
N THR A 123 28.39 9.81 -4.93
CA THR A 123 28.85 10.09 -3.56
C THR A 123 29.26 11.55 -3.35
N TRP A 124 29.69 12.21 -4.44
CA TRP A 124 30.14 13.60 -4.46
C TRP A 124 29.46 14.40 -5.58
N LYS A 125 29.65 14.00 -6.84
CA LYS A 125 29.08 14.66 -8.02
C LYS A 125 28.71 13.59 -9.04
N CYS A 126 27.44 13.52 -9.42
CA CYS A 126 27.01 12.56 -10.42
C CYS A 126 27.62 12.82 -11.79
N SER A 127 27.88 11.74 -12.52
CA SER A 127 28.38 11.78 -13.90
C SER A 127 27.38 12.43 -14.86
N ASN A 128 27.86 12.89 -16.01
CA ASN A 128 26.97 13.43 -17.05
C ASN A 128 26.01 12.39 -17.58
N LEU A 129 26.38 11.12 -17.53
CA LEU A 129 25.54 10.02 -17.99
C LEU A 129 24.25 9.89 -17.13
N VAL A 130 24.38 10.07 -15.82
CA VAL A 130 23.19 10.14 -14.94
C VAL A 130 22.36 11.38 -15.24
N LYS A 131 22.99 12.55 -15.34
CA LYS A 131 22.31 13.84 -15.47
C LYS A 131 21.57 14.02 -16.79
N SER A 132 22.13 13.51 -17.87
CA SER A 132 21.60 13.74 -19.23
C SER A 132 20.85 12.55 -19.78
N CYS A 133 21.09 11.35 -19.26
CA CYS A 133 20.60 10.10 -19.85
C CYS A 133 19.92 9.17 -18.83
N ASN A 134 19.82 9.57 -17.57
CA ASN A 134 19.26 8.78 -16.47
C ASN A 134 19.91 7.37 -16.36
N ASN A 135 21.16 7.21 -16.79
CA ASN A 135 21.85 5.93 -16.83
C ASN A 135 22.78 5.80 -15.63
N VAL A 136 22.41 4.96 -14.69
CA VAL A 136 23.09 4.81 -13.39
C VAL A 136 24.12 3.67 -13.35
N GLY A 137 24.28 2.92 -14.43
CA GLY A 137 25.18 1.76 -14.47
C GLY A 137 26.11 1.74 -15.67
N GLY A 138 26.25 2.83 -16.42
CA GLY A 138 27.05 2.85 -17.64
C GLY A 138 26.57 1.86 -18.72
N MET A 139 25.28 1.53 -18.69
CA MET A 139 24.70 0.53 -19.58
C MET A 139 24.81 0.97 -21.04
N LYS A 140 25.38 0.11 -21.88
CA LYS A 140 25.52 0.34 -23.32
C LYS A 140 24.15 0.37 -23.99
N GLY A 141 24.01 1.14 -25.08
CA GLY A 141 22.74 1.28 -25.78
C GLY A 141 22.72 2.47 -26.73
N TYR A 142 21.50 2.91 -27.05
CA TYR A 142 21.27 4.01 -27.99
C TYR A 142 20.75 5.25 -27.24
N GLY A 143 20.90 6.40 -27.85
CA GLY A 143 20.33 7.66 -27.41
C GLY A 143 21.26 8.55 -26.58
N CYS A 144 22.40 8.01 -26.10
CA CYS A 144 23.32 8.76 -25.26
C CYS A 144 24.80 8.44 -25.56
N GLY A 145 25.27 8.72 -26.79
CA GLY A 145 26.68 8.59 -27.14
C GLY A 145 27.24 7.15 -27.00
N GLY A 146 26.45 6.14 -27.39
CA GLY A 146 26.80 4.72 -27.24
C GLY A 146 26.34 4.09 -25.92
N TYR A 147 25.68 4.86 -25.06
CA TYR A 147 25.02 4.41 -23.86
C TYR A 147 23.51 4.49 -24.00
N GLY A 148 22.79 3.75 -23.17
CA GLY A 148 21.34 3.79 -23.11
C GLY A 148 20.85 5.11 -22.53
N TYR A 149 19.80 5.66 -23.15
CA TYR A 149 19.01 6.75 -22.62
C TYR A 149 17.73 6.20 -22.01
N PHE A 150 17.36 6.72 -20.85
CA PHE A 150 16.12 6.37 -20.12
C PHE A 150 15.30 7.64 -19.91
N ASN A 151 13.96 7.51 -19.97
CA ASN A 151 13.08 8.67 -19.87
C ASN A 151 13.06 9.28 -18.46
N THR A 152 13.21 8.44 -17.44
CA THR A 152 13.28 8.86 -16.03
C THR A 152 14.42 8.18 -15.31
N LEU A 153 14.80 8.71 -14.17
CA LEU A 153 15.86 8.13 -13.34
C LEU A 153 15.40 6.79 -12.73
N GLU A 154 14.11 6.66 -12.41
CA GLU A 154 13.49 5.41 -11.96
C GLU A 154 13.64 4.31 -13.03
N GLU A 155 13.35 4.63 -14.30
CA GLU A 155 13.57 3.69 -15.40
C GLU A 155 15.02 3.26 -15.47
N GLY A 156 15.95 4.20 -15.36
CA GLY A 156 17.38 3.92 -15.37
C GLY A 156 17.82 3.01 -14.21
N ILE A 157 17.34 3.28 -13.00
CA ILE A 157 17.63 2.46 -11.82
C ILE A 157 17.02 1.06 -11.98
N GLU A 158 15.77 0.96 -12.41
CA GLU A 158 15.11 -0.34 -12.62
C GLU A 158 15.82 -1.17 -13.69
N ARG A 159 16.19 -0.58 -14.82
CA ARG A 159 16.95 -1.24 -15.88
C ARG A 159 18.31 -1.72 -15.38
N PHE A 160 18.97 -0.93 -14.56
CA PHE A 160 20.24 -1.31 -13.96
C PHE A 160 20.07 -2.51 -13.01
N ILE A 161 19.11 -2.48 -12.10
CA ILE A 161 18.85 -3.57 -11.15
C ILE A 161 18.47 -4.86 -11.89
N ASN A 162 17.60 -4.77 -12.91
CA ASN A 162 17.25 -5.89 -13.76
C ASN A 162 18.47 -6.44 -14.55
N ASN A 163 19.39 -5.56 -14.98
CA ASN A 163 20.64 -5.99 -15.63
C ASN A 163 21.53 -6.79 -14.66
N ILE A 164 21.67 -6.33 -13.41
CA ILE A 164 22.39 -7.06 -12.36
C ILE A 164 21.75 -8.43 -12.12
N TYR A 165 20.43 -8.50 -12.01
CA TYR A 165 19.72 -9.76 -11.83
C TYR A 165 19.96 -10.72 -13.00
N ASN A 166 19.62 -10.30 -14.21
CA ASN A 166 19.61 -11.15 -15.41
C ASN A 166 21.00 -11.61 -15.86
N ASN A 167 22.02 -10.78 -15.68
CA ASN A 167 23.35 -11.07 -16.19
C ASN A 167 24.33 -11.58 -15.14
N TYR A 168 23.99 -11.47 -13.83
CA TYR A 168 24.88 -11.88 -12.76
C TYR A 168 24.20 -12.80 -11.74
N TYR A 169 23.16 -12.36 -11.08
CA TYR A 169 22.53 -13.12 -10.00
C TYR A 169 21.96 -14.47 -10.46
N LEU A 170 21.31 -14.53 -11.61
CA LEU A 170 20.82 -15.79 -12.20
C LEU A 170 21.94 -16.81 -12.47
N TYR A 171 23.19 -16.37 -12.53
CA TYR A 171 24.37 -17.23 -12.75
C TYR A 171 25.18 -17.44 -11.48
N GLY A 172 24.63 -17.10 -10.29
CA GLY A 172 25.31 -17.24 -9.01
C GLY A 172 26.41 -16.20 -8.74
N LEU A 173 26.55 -15.18 -9.59
CA LEU A 173 27.49 -14.08 -9.41
C LEU A 173 26.84 -13.01 -8.53
N ASN A 174 26.77 -13.23 -7.24
CA ASN A 174 26.00 -12.43 -6.28
C ASN A 174 26.85 -11.61 -5.30
N THR A 175 28.15 -11.49 -5.53
CA THR A 175 29.06 -10.62 -4.77
C THR A 175 29.93 -9.80 -5.72
N ALA A 176 30.47 -8.68 -5.27
CA ALA A 176 31.38 -7.86 -6.07
C ALA A 176 32.57 -8.69 -6.59
N TYR A 177 33.13 -9.58 -5.74
CA TYR A 177 34.23 -10.45 -6.13
C TYR A 177 33.85 -11.40 -7.29
N LEU A 178 32.71 -12.10 -7.17
CA LEU A 178 32.25 -13.04 -8.22
C LEU A 178 31.84 -12.31 -9.52
N MET A 179 31.35 -11.09 -9.42
CA MET A 179 30.99 -10.27 -10.56
C MET A 179 32.19 -9.70 -11.32
N GLY A 180 33.27 -9.39 -10.59
CA GLY A 180 34.37 -8.54 -11.02
C GLY A 180 34.92 -8.87 -12.41
N SER A 181 35.29 -10.13 -12.67
CA SER A 181 35.88 -10.56 -13.94
C SER A 181 34.96 -10.43 -15.15
N LYS A 182 33.64 -10.44 -14.92
CA LYS A 182 32.63 -10.27 -15.97
C LYS A 182 32.15 -8.81 -16.10
N TYR A 183 32.19 -8.07 -14.99
CA TYR A 183 31.61 -6.73 -14.90
C TYR A 183 32.57 -5.66 -15.42
N ALA A 184 33.86 -5.73 -15.07
CA ALA A 184 34.81 -4.69 -15.34
C ALA A 184 36.20 -5.27 -15.78
N GLU A 185 36.90 -4.49 -16.58
CA GLU A 185 38.31 -4.79 -16.98
C GLU A 185 39.28 -4.44 -15.83
N ASP A 186 38.88 -3.56 -14.93
CA ASP A 186 39.69 -3.14 -13.77
C ASP A 186 39.73 -4.26 -12.70
N PRO A 187 40.89 -4.87 -12.43
CA PRO A 187 41.03 -5.95 -11.46
C PRO A 187 40.73 -5.50 -10.01
N GLU A 188 40.78 -4.19 -9.74
CA GLU A 188 40.44 -3.62 -8.41
C GLU A 188 38.98 -3.23 -8.28
N TRP A 189 38.16 -3.43 -9.31
CA TRP A 189 36.75 -3.02 -9.32
C TRP A 189 35.98 -3.58 -8.09
N SER A 190 36.10 -4.86 -7.81
CA SER A 190 35.41 -5.49 -6.68
C SER A 190 35.80 -4.86 -5.34
N ILE A 191 37.11 -4.58 -5.15
CA ILE A 191 37.60 -3.93 -3.93
C ILE A 191 37.00 -2.50 -3.78
N LYS A 192 36.87 -1.79 -4.90
CA LYS A 192 36.27 -0.44 -4.90
C LYS A 192 34.77 -0.50 -4.57
N VAL A 193 34.06 -1.46 -5.11
CA VAL A 193 32.63 -1.68 -4.78
C VAL A 193 32.47 -2.09 -3.31
N ASP A 194 33.28 -3.03 -2.81
CA ASP A 194 33.23 -3.45 -1.39
C ASP A 194 33.49 -2.30 -0.44
N ARG A 195 34.37 -1.35 -0.78
CA ARG A 195 34.54 -0.12 0.01
C ARG A 195 33.27 0.75 0.07
N HIS A 196 32.47 0.76 -1.00
CA HIS A 196 31.16 1.43 -0.96
C HIS A 196 30.17 0.67 -0.09
N ILE A 197 30.13 -0.68 -0.16
CA ILE A 197 29.31 -1.51 0.71
C ILE A 197 29.60 -1.22 2.18
N GLU A 198 30.87 -1.26 2.57
CA GLU A 198 31.29 -0.96 3.94
C GLU A 198 30.89 0.46 4.40
N LYS A 199 31.02 1.45 3.52
CA LYS A 199 30.56 2.81 3.82
C LYS A 199 29.03 2.91 4.01
N ILE A 200 28.25 2.13 3.26
CA ILE A 200 26.79 2.06 3.40
C ILE A 200 26.44 1.42 4.74
N LYS A 201 27.05 0.28 5.06
CA LYS A 201 26.80 -0.47 6.30
C LYS A 201 27.10 0.36 7.56
N ASN A 202 28.13 1.20 7.51
CA ASN A 202 28.59 2.02 8.64
C ASN A 202 27.89 3.39 8.76
N ARG A 203 26.84 3.64 7.99
CA ARG A 203 26.00 4.85 8.05
C ARG A 203 24.64 4.56 8.67
#